data_c003c64062277d06f3c81611a8690989
#
_entry.id   c003c64062277d06f3c81611a8690989
#
_cell.length_a   1.000
_cell.length_b   1.000
_cell.length_c   1.000
_cell.angle_alpha   90.00
_cell.angle_beta   90.00
_cell.angle_gamma   90.00
#
_symmetry.space_group_name_H-M   'P 1'
#
loop_
_entity.id
_entity.type
_entity.pdbx_description
1 polymer ?
#
loop_
_entity_poly.entity_id
_entity_poly.type
_entity_poly.pdbx_seq_one_letter_code
_entity_poly.pdbx_strand_id
1 'polypeptide(L)'
;MVKLLVVSDIHGNKAAAKWIGSVAEQEEADCVLVLGDINDLGSKDIANDILGHVEKEVYAIPGNCDPLTLPDTISEVAIDMHGKTADLEGFHLAGLGGSNITIFNTPFELDEDTIYKMLKPISKEGMILMVHVPPYGINDMIPSGLNVGSPSVLKIVNEFRPVLVLSGHIHEDYGIKHINGTTFVNPGPAKDGMYAVVEIDEGAVWARLFTVSS
;
A
#
# COMPACT_ATOMS: atom_id res chain seq x y z
N MET A 1 -15.60 1.73 -14.13
CA MET A 1 -14.19 1.20 -14.16
C MET A 1 -13.32 2.25 -13.52
N VAL A 2 -12.45 1.88 -12.59
CA VAL A 2 -11.44 2.75 -11.97
C VAL A 2 -10.05 2.16 -12.24
N LYS A 3 -9.09 3.02 -12.56
CA LYS A 3 -7.70 2.66 -12.85
C LYS A 3 -6.76 3.28 -11.82
N LEU A 4 -6.03 2.44 -11.12
CA LEU A 4 -5.17 2.81 -10.00
C LEU A 4 -3.70 2.63 -10.38
N LEU A 5 -2.87 3.64 -10.12
CA LEU A 5 -1.43 3.45 -10.02
C LEU A 5 -1.09 3.09 -8.58
N VAL A 6 -0.41 1.98 -8.36
CA VAL A 6 -0.07 1.48 -7.02
C VAL A 6 1.45 1.43 -6.86
N VAL A 7 1.95 2.10 -5.83
CA VAL A 7 3.38 2.16 -5.48
C VAL A 7 3.58 1.91 -3.99
N SER A 8 4.74 1.39 -3.62
CA SER A 8 5.16 1.14 -2.23
C SER A 8 6.66 1.29 -2.07
N ASP A 9 7.13 1.47 -0.86
CA ASP A 9 8.55 1.34 -0.53
C ASP A 9 9.45 2.28 -1.35
N ILE A 10 9.13 3.57 -1.28
CA ILE A 10 9.86 4.66 -1.96
C ILE A 10 11.19 4.94 -1.27
N HIS A 11 11.25 4.79 0.08
CA HIS A 11 12.44 4.95 0.91
C HIS A 11 13.23 6.22 0.60
N GLY A 12 12.55 7.35 0.54
CA GLY A 12 13.18 8.65 0.33
C GLY A 12 13.82 8.87 -1.05
N ASN A 13 13.58 7.98 -2.00
CA ASN A 13 14.14 8.10 -3.35
C ASN A 13 13.47 9.24 -4.13
N LYS A 14 14.15 10.39 -4.20
CA LYS A 14 13.65 11.55 -4.95
C LYS A 14 13.50 11.35 -6.44
N ALA A 15 14.19 10.36 -7.03
CA ALA A 15 13.98 10.02 -8.43
C ALA A 15 12.60 9.35 -8.63
N ALA A 16 12.13 8.58 -7.63
CA ALA A 16 10.80 7.99 -7.66
C ALA A 16 9.70 9.06 -7.73
N ALA A 17 9.84 10.16 -7.00
CA ALA A 17 8.91 11.28 -7.04
C ALA A 17 8.58 11.76 -8.47
N LYS A 18 9.61 11.82 -9.32
CA LYS A 18 9.45 12.30 -10.70
C LYS A 18 8.77 11.30 -11.60
N TRP A 19 9.17 10.01 -11.54
CA TRP A 19 8.59 9.02 -12.44
C TRP A 19 7.17 8.61 -12.01
N ILE A 20 6.84 8.63 -10.70
CA ILE A 20 5.47 8.30 -10.24
C ILE A 20 4.44 9.21 -10.90
N GLY A 21 4.65 10.54 -10.85
CA GLY A 21 3.75 11.48 -11.50
C GLY A 21 3.66 11.26 -13.02
N SER A 22 4.81 11.09 -13.71
CA SER A 22 4.84 10.84 -15.15
C SER A 22 4.13 9.55 -15.54
N VAL A 23 4.31 8.47 -14.76
CA VAL A 23 3.66 7.18 -15.01
C VAL A 23 2.16 7.29 -14.75
N ALA A 24 1.73 8.00 -13.70
CA ALA A 24 0.31 8.21 -13.42
C ALA A 24 -0.41 8.87 -14.61
N GLU A 25 0.23 9.84 -15.25
CA GLU A 25 -0.30 10.47 -16.47
C GLU A 25 -0.27 9.53 -17.69
N GLN A 26 0.86 8.85 -17.93
CA GLN A 26 1.01 7.94 -19.08
C GLN A 26 0.04 6.76 -19.03
N GLU A 27 -0.20 6.23 -17.85
CA GLU A 27 -1.16 5.14 -17.64
C GLU A 27 -2.61 5.63 -17.56
N GLU A 28 -2.83 6.95 -17.61
CA GLU A 28 -4.16 7.55 -17.43
C GLU A 28 -4.83 7.06 -16.14
N ALA A 29 -4.05 6.99 -15.04
CA ALA A 29 -4.56 6.56 -13.75
C ALA A 29 -5.56 7.60 -13.20
N ASP A 30 -6.64 7.13 -12.59
CA ASP A 30 -7.62 8.00 -11.94
C ASP A 30 -7.06 8.55 -10.63
N CYS A 31 -6.30 7.73 -9.89
CA CYS A 31 -5.60 8.12 -8.68
C CYS A 31 -4.34 7.26 -8.43
N VAL A 32 -3.54 7.68 -7.45
CA VAL A 32 -2.33 6.98 -7.01
C VAL A 32 -2.52 6.47 -5.59
N LEU A 33 -2.24 5.18 -5.35
CA LEU A 33 -2.23 4.58 -4.02
C LEU A 33 -0.80 4.33 -3.58
N VAL A 34 -0.40 4.91 -2.44
CA VAL A 34 0.95 4.80 -1.88
C VAL A 34 0.89 3.95 -0.61
N LEU A 35 1.49 2.77 -0.65
CA LEU A 35 1.33 1.74 0.37
C LEU A 35 2.36 1.84 1.52
N GLY A 36 2.99 3.00 1.70
CA GLY A 36 3.89 3.24 2.82
C GLY A 36 5.38 3.15 2.47
N ASP A 37 6.20 3.33 3.51
CA ASP A 37 7.65 3.49 3.44
C ASP A 37 8.05 4.56 2.40
N ILE A 38 7.39 5.74 2.54
CA ILE A 38 7.66 6.92 1.72
C ILE A 38 9.02 7.49 2.09
N ASN A 39 9.27 7.60 3.40
CA ASN A 39 10.55 8.03 3.96
C ASN A 39 11.51 6.85 4.18
N ASP A 40 12.79 7.15 4.28
CA ASP A 40 13.78 6.17 4.72
C ASP A 40 13.92 6.17 6.25
N LEU A 41 14.26 5.04 6.83
CA LEU A 41 14.36 4.84 8.28
C LEU A 41 15.28 5.86 8.93
N GLY A 42 14.75 6.59 9.93
CA GLY A 42 15.50 7.60 10.68
C GLY A 42 15.82 8.86 9.88
N SER A 43 15.31 9.01 8.67
CA SER A 43 15.48 10.21 7.85
C SER A 43 14.53 11.33 8.30
N LYS A 44 14.82 12.55 7.84
CA LYS A 44 13.87 13.65 7.93
C LYS A 44 12.65 13.33 7.05
N ASP A 45 11.46 13.68 7.52
CA ASP A 45 10.24 13.59 6.72
C ASP A 45 10.33 14.42 5.45
N ILE A 46 10.28 13.76 4.32
CA ILE A 46 10.32 14.36 2.98
C ILE A 46 9.13 13.91 2.12
N ALA A 47 8.10 13.31 2.74
CA ALA A 47 6.95 12.80 2.02
C ALA A 47 6.25 13.87 1.17
N ASN A 48 6.15 15.10 1.69
CA ASN A 48 5.60 16.24 0.93
C ASN A 48 6.46 16.58 -0.30
N ASP A 49 7.80 16.50 -0.19
CA ASP A 49 8.70 16.72 -1.32
C ASP A 49 8.55 15.62 -2.40
N ILE A 50 8.19 14.40 -1.99
CA ILE A 50 8.01 13.27 -2.89
C ILE A 50 6.63 13.29 -3.54
N LEU A 51 5.57 13.38 -2.74
CA LEU A 51 4.19 13.26 -3.21
C LEU A 51 3.68 14.54 -3.88
N GLY A 52 4.22 15.71 -3.52
CA GLY A 52 3.85 16.99 -4.11
C GLY A 52 4.17 17.15 -5.60
N HIS A 53 4.87 16.19 -6.21
CA HIS A 53 5.08 16.13 -7.66
C HIS A 53 4.02 15.31 -8.42
N VAL A 54 3.08 14.69 -7.72
CA VAL A 54 2.01 13.89 -8.33
C VAL A 54 0.79 14.78 -8.50
N GLU A 55 0.38 15.02 -9.76
CA GLU A 55 -0.78 15.88 -10.05
C GLU A 55 -2.13 15.18 -9.86
N LYS A 56 -2.13 13.83 -9.81
CA LYS A 56 -3.32 13.03 -9.53
C LYS A 56 -3.64 13.03 -8.03
N GLU A 57 -4.88 12.71 -7.69
CA GLU A 57 -5.25 12.47 -6.30
C GLU A 57 -4.43 11.30 -5.72
N VAL A 58 -3.82 11.52 -4.57
CA VAL A 58 -2.97 10.53 -3.89
C VAL A 58 -3.64 10.09 -2.61
N TYR A 59 -3.82 8.79 -2.45
CA TYR A 59 -4.19 8.15 -1.18
C TYR A 59 -2.97 7.45 -0.61
N ALA A 60 -2.61 7.73 0.63
CA ALA A 60 -1.39 7.21 1.22
C ALA A 60 -1.61 6.65 2.63
N ILE A 61 -0.86 5.62 2.96
CA ILE A 61 -0.68 5.11 4.32
C ILE A 61 0.80 5.19 4.71
N PRO A 62 1.15 5.31 6.01
CA PRO A 62 2.53 5.14 6.44
C PRO A 62 2.98 3.67 6.31
N GLY A 63 4.26 3.46 6.02
CA GLY A 63 4.93 2.17 6.24
C GLY A 63 5.58 2.11 7.63
N ASN A 64 6.30 1.04 7.91
CA ASN A 64 6.97 0.89 9.21
C ASN A 64 8.21 1.79 9.37
N CYS A 65 8.84 2.21 8.28
CA CYS A 65 9.99 3.12 8.32
C CYS A 65 9.57 4.60 8.43
N ASP A 66 8.30 4.91 8.16
CA ASP A 66 7.79 6.27 8.22
C ASP A 66 7.64 6.77 9.67
N PRO A 67 7.77 8.08 9.93
CA PRO A 67 7.55 8.62 11.26
C PRO A 67 6.07 8.53 11.65
N LEU A 68 5.80 8.35 12.95
CA LEU A 68 4.42 8.31 13.49
C LEU A 68 3.60 9.57 13.19
N THR A 69 4.27 10.68 12.89
CA THR A 69 3.64 11.96 12.54
C THR A 69 3.25 12.05 11.06
N LEU A 70 3.62 11.07 10.23
CA LEU A 70 3.35 11.13 8.78
C LEU A 70 1.87 11.38 8.46
N PRO A 71 0.89 10.72 9.09
CA PRO A 71 -0.53 10.97 8.81
C PRO A 71 -0.96 12.42 8.99
N ASP A 72 -0.30 13.16 9.89
CA ASP A 72 -0.61 14.57 10.14
C ASP A 72 0.10 15.49 9.13
N THR A 73 1.22 15.07 8.58
CA THR A 73 2.11 15.93 7.75
C THR A 73 1.83 15.82 6.26
N ILE A 74 1.25 14.73 5.76
CA ILE A 74 1.00 14.54 4.32
C ILE A 74 -0.31 15.17 3.81
N SER A 75 -1.13 15.74 4.69
CA SER A 75 -2.49 16.22 4.36
C SER A 75 -2.56 17.30 3.29
N GLU A 76 -1.43 17.95 2.97
CA GLU A 76 -1.35 18.96 1.90
C GLU A 76 -1.17 18.35 0.51
N VAL A 77 -0.67 17.12 0.42
CA VAL A 77 -0.27 16.48 -0.84
C VAL A 77 -0.91 15.09 -1.06
N ALA A 78 -1.51 14.51 -0.02
CA ALA A 78 -2.17 13.22 -0.09
C ALA A 78 -3.29 13.11 0.94
N ILE A 79 -4.25 12.26 0.64
CA ILE A 79 -5.31 11.85 1.57
C ILE A 79 -4.74 10.73 2.45
N ASP A 80 -4.56 11.03 3.74
CA ASP A 80 -4.12 10.02 4.71
C ASP A 80 -5.23 8.98 4.92
N MET A 81 -4.87 7.70 4.72
CA MET A 81 -5.76 6.55 4.84
C MET A 81 -5.49 5.69 6.08
N HIS A 82 -4.56 6.08 6.96
CA HIS A 82 -4.26 5.29 8.15
C HIS A 82 -5.46 5.23 9.12
N GLY A 83 -6.06 4.04 9.25
CA GLY A 83 -7.26 3.81 10.06
C GLY A 83 -8.53 4.47 9.51
N LYS A 84 -8.57 4.78 8.21
CA LYS A 84 -9.65 5.54 7.55
C LYS A 84 -10.23 4.80 6.35
N THR A 85 -11.31 5.37 5.83
CA THR A 85 -11.99 4.90 4.62
C THR A 85 -12.20 6.03 3.63
N ALA A 86 -12.27 5.68 2.34
CA ALA A 86 -12.69 6.56 1.26
C ALA A 86 -13.64 5.82 0.30
N ASP A 87 -14.31 6.56 -0.56
CA ASP A 87 -15.03 6.03 -1.70
C ASP A 87 -14.21 6.27 -2.98
N LEU A 88 -13.87 5.19 -3.67
CA LEU A 88 -13.22 5.23 -4.97
C LEU A 88 -14.22 4.79 -6.04
N GLU A 89 -14.92 5.73 -6.65
CA GLU A 89 -15.88 5.45 -7.72
C GLU A 89 -16.89 4.34 -7.35
N GLY A 90 -17.38 4.37 -6.11
CA GLY A 90 -18.31 3.38 -5.56
C GLY A 90 -17.65 2.16 -4.90
N PHE A 91 -16.34 2.05 -4.93
CA PHE A 91 -15.60 1.04 -4.18
C PHE A 91 -15.19 1.56 -2.80
N HIS A 92 -15.52 0.79 -1.75
CA HIS A 92 -15.09 1.10 -0.40
C HIS A 92 -13.59 0.82 -0.24
N LEU A 93 -12.78 1.86 -0.13
CA LEU A 93 -11.35 1.78 0.20
C LEU A 93 -11.18 1.84 1.71
N ALA A 94 -10.47 0.89 2.31
CA ALA A 94 -10.06 0.90 3.72
C ALA A 94 -8.54 0.82 3.81
N GLY A 95 -7.93 1.66 4.65
CA GLY A 95 -6.47 1.76 4.76
C GLY A 95 -5.94 1.61 6.18
N LEU A 96 -4.80 0.90 6.33
CA LEU A 96 -4.03 0.84 7.57
C LEU A 96 -2.54 0.76 7.27
N GLY A 97 -1.79 1.73 7.74
CA GLY A 97 -0.33 1.76 7.65
C GLY A 97 0.38 1.13 8.84
N GLY A 98 1.70 1.11 8.75
CA GLY A 98 2.58 0.43 9.69
C GLY A 98 2.70 -1.07 9.44
N SER A 99 3.58 -1.74 10.17
CA SER A 99 3.72 -3.20 10.12
C SER A 99 3.38 -3.85 11.46
N ASN A 100 3.29 -5.18 11.47
CA ASN A 100 3.38 -5.95 12.69
C ASN A 100 4.80 -5.80 13.31
N ILE A 101 4.94 -6.22 14.57
CA ILE A 101 6.22 -6.10 15.29
C ILE A 101 7.30 -6.91 14.58
N THR A 102 8.42 -6.24 14.26
CA THR A 102 9.59 -6.83 13.62
C THR A 102 10.79 -6.88 14.56
N ILE A 103 11.84 -7.56 14.13
CA ILE A 103 13.12 -7.57 14.86
C ILE A 103 13.91 -6.26 14.71
N PHE A 104 13.44 -5.34 13.85
CA PHE A 104 14.16 -4.13 13.48
C PHE A 104 13.81 -2.91 14.33
N ASN A 105 12.73 -2.98 15.16
CA ASN A 105 12.21 -1.87 15.95
C ASN A 105 12.03 -0.59 15.13
N THR A 106 11.31 -0.70 14.05
CA THR A 106 11.01 0.44 13.18
C THR A 106 9.98 1.38 13.83
N PRO A 107 9.91 2.66 13.42
CA PRO A 107 9.08 3.64 14.11
C PRO A 107 7.59 3.32 14.17
N PHE A 108 7.04 2.72 13.12
CA PHE A 108 5.60 2.51 12.98
C PHE A 108 5.22 1.02 13.00
N GLU A 109 5.44 0.38 14.14
CA GLU A 109 5.04 -1.01 14.38
C GLU A 109 3.81 -1.08 15.29
N LEU A 110 2.89 -1.99 14.98
CA LEU A 110 1.65 -2.24 15.69
C LEU A 110 1.59 -3.70 16.12
N ASP A 111 1.08 -3.98 17.32
CA ASP A 111 0.77 -5.35 17.70
C ASP A 111 -0.46 -5.88 16.93
N GLU A 112 -0.58 -7.20 16.81
CA GLU A 112 -1.63 -7.86 16.04
C GLU A 112 -3.05 -7.50 16.52
N ASP A 113 -3.23 -7.35 17.82
CA ASP A 113 -4.50 -6.94 18.43
C ASP A 113 -4.89 -5.52 17.97
N THR A 114 -3.94 -4.61 17.94
CA THR A 114 -4.12 -3.23 17.48
C THR A 114 -4.45 -3.20 15.99
N ILE A 115 -3.72 -3.94 15.14
CA ILE A 115 -4.02 -4.09 13.71
C ILE A 115 -5.47 -4.53 13.50
N TYR A 116 -5.89 -5.59 14.18
CA TYR A 116 -7.26 -6.11 14.05
C TYR A 116 -8.31 -5.10 14.53
N LYS A 117 -8.10 -4.46 15.70
CA LYS A 117 -9.03 -3.47 16.27
C LYS A 117 -9.18 -2.23 15.39
N MET A 118 -8.12 -1.82 14.69
CA MET A 118 -8.17 -0.67 13.79
C MET A 118 -8.83 -1.03 12.45
N LEU A 119 -8.53 -2.19 11.87
CA LEU A 119 -9.09 -2.61 10.60
C LEU A 119 -10.57 -3.00 10.67
N LYS A 120 -10.96 -3.73 11.71
CA LYS A 120 -12.32 -4.30 11.79
C LYS A 120 -13.46 -3.27 11.61
N PRO A 121 -13.47 -2.10 12.29
CA PRO A 121 -14.56 -1.14 12.19
C PRO A 121 -14.64 -0.44 10.82
N ILE A 122 -13.56 -0.41 10.06
CA ILE A 122 -13.46 0.23 8.73
C ILE A 122 -13.64 -0.76 7.58
N SER A 123 -13.69 -2.07 7.87
CA SER A 123 -13.78 -3.13 6.86
C SER A 123 -15.22 -3.38 6.43
N LYS A 124 -15.40 -3.66 5.14
CA LYS A 124 -16.67 -4.10 4.53
C LYS A 124 -16.44 -5.25 3.56
N GLU A 125 -17.44 -6.09 3.35
CA GLU A 125 -17.39 -7.14 2.34
C GLU A 125 -17.18 -6.53 0.95
N GLY A 126 -16.28 -7.15 0.16
CA GLY A 126 -15.98 -6.71 -1.20
C GLY A 126 -15.16 -5.40 -1.30
N MET A 127 -14.58 -4.91 -0.21
CA MET A 127 -13.77 -3.69 -0.20
C MET A 127 -12.46 -3.82 -0.98
N ILE A 128 -11.82 -2.68 -1.23
CA ILE A 128 -10.40 -2.56 -1.52
C ILE A 128 -9.68 -2.35 -0.18
N LEU A 129 -8.75 -3.23 0.15
CA LEU A 129 -7.95 -3.14 1.38
C LEU A 129 -6.53 -2.69 1.03
N MET A 130 -6.12 -1.56 1.58
CA MET A 130 -4.81 -0.96 1.43
C MET A 130 -4.05 -1.09 2.76
N VAL A 131 -3.00 -1.91 2.80
CA VAL A 131 -2.18 -2.14 3.99
C VAL A 131 -0.70 -2.08 3.63
N HIS A 132 0.17 -1.69 4.59
CA HIS A 132 1.61 -1.77 4.33
C HIS A 132 2.09 -3.22 4.48
N VAL A 133 1.85 -3.83 5.65
CA VAL A 133 2.23 -5.23 5.89
C VAL A 133 1.27 -6.20 5.18
N PRO A 134 1.78 -7.20 4.43
CA PRO A 134 0.93 -8.18 3.76
C PRO A 134 0.24 -9.13 4.74
N PRO A 135 -0.87 -9.79 4.33
CA PRO A 135 -1.49 -10.84 5.11
C PRO A 135 -0.58 -12.06 5.21
N TYR A 136 -0.54 -12.72 6.37
CA TYR A 136 0.29 -13.91 6.60
C TYR A 136 0.05 -15.01 5.55
N GLY A 137 1.13 -15.49 4.94
CA GLY A 137 1.12 -16.52 3.91
C GLY A 137 0.85 -16.03 2.49
N ILE A 138 0.73 -14.70 2.27
CA ILE A 138 0.40 -14.13 0.96
C ILE A 138 1.26 -12.89 0.70
N ASN A 139 2.17 -12.96 -0.29
CA ASN A 139 3.13 -11.89 -0.61
C ASN A 139 4.02 -11.47 0.58
N ASP A 140 4.39 -12.43 1.43
CA ASP A 140 5.06 -12.18 2.70
C ASP A 140 6.29 -13.07 2.95
N MET A 141 6.76 -13.78 1.93
CA MET A 141 7.88 -14.71 2.06
C MET A 141 9.21 -14.00 1.94
N ILE A 142 10.05 -14.10 2.97
CA ILE A 142 11.43 -13.61 2.93
C ILE A 142 12.38 -14.68 2.36
N PRO A 143 13.63 -14.34 1.95
CA PRO A 143 14.56 -15.29 1.30
C PRO A 143 14.88 -16.55 2.12
N SER A 144 14.71 -16.53 3.44
CA SER A 144 14.86 -17.72 4.28
C SER A 144 13.71 -18.74 4.16
N GLY A 145 12.65 -18.41 3.41
CA GLY A 145 11.46 -19.25 3.27
C GLY A 145 10.43 -19.09 4.39
N LEU A 146 10.60 -18.09 5.26
CA LEU A 146 9.64 -17.79 6.32
C LEU A 146 8.60 -16.78 5.84
N ASN A 147 7.35 -16.98 6.26
CA ASN A 147 6.27 -16.00 6.13
C ASN A 147 6.32 -15.04 7.32
N VAL A 148 6.27 -13.74 7.06
CA VAL A 148 6.42 -12.69 8.07
C VAL A 148 5.27 -11.67 8.08
N GLY A 149 4.24 -11.90 7.28
CA GLY A 149 3.04 -11.06 7.21
C GLY A 149 2.18 -11.11 8.47
N SER A 150 1.14 -10.31 8.50
CA SER A 150 0.25 -10.16 9.66
C SER A 150 -0.88 -11.20 9.67
N PRO A 151 -0.98 -12.05 10.73
CA PRO A 151 -2.15 -12.90 10.96
C PRO A 151 -3.46 -12.12 11.12
N SER A 152 -3.41 -10.91 11.65
CA SER A 152 -4.59 -10.06 11.82
C SER A 152 -5.10 -9.50 10.50
N VAL A 153 -4.21 -9.13 9.58
CA VAL A 153 -4.60 -8.76 8.23
C VAL A 153 -5.22 -9.96 7.51
N LEU A 154 -4.62 -11.15 7.61
CA LEU A 154 -5.21 -12.38 7.05
C LEU A 154 -6.61 -12.66 7.62
N LYS A 155 -6.82 -12.44 8.92
CA LYS A 155 -8.12 -12.60 9.56
C LYS A 155 -9.16 -11.64 8.99
N ILE A 156 -8.82 -10.36 8.78
CA ILE A 156 -9.68 -9.37 8.12
C ILE A 156 -10.03 -9.81 6.69
N VAL A 157 -9.05 -10.28 5.92
CA VAL A 157 -9.28 -10.81 4.56
C VAL A 157 -10.29 -11.95 4.57
N ASN A 158 -10.15 -12.90 5.49
CA ASN A 158 -11.05 -14.05 5.59
C ASN A 158 -12.47 -13.66 6.05
N GLU A 159 -12.60 -12.66 6.93
CA GLU A 159 -13.89 -12.19 7.44
C GLU A 159 -14.67 -11.36 6.41
N PHE A 160 -13.99 -10.47 5.68
CA PHE A 160 -14.63 -9.45 4.83
C PHE A 160 -14.47 -9.68 3.33
N ARG A 161 -13.63 -10.64 2.90
CA ARG A 161 -13.45 -11.05 1.51
C ARG A 161 -13.29 -9.85 0.56
N PRO A 162 -12.26 -9.03 0.73
CA PRO A 162 -12.00 -7.91 -0.16
C PRO A 162 -11.86 -8.40 -1.61
N VAL A 163 -12.27 -7.60 -2.59
CA VAL A 163 -12.01 -7.92 -4.00
C VAL A 163 -10.54 -7.70 -4.35
N LEU A 164 -9.89 -6.75 -3.66
CA LEU A 164 -8.50 -6.37 -3.86
C LEU A 164 -7.81 -6.11 -2.52
N VAL A 165 -6.62 -6.68 -2.34
CA VAL A 165 -5.70 -6.37 -1.24
C VAL A 165 -4.40 -5.85 -1.84
N LEU A 166 -4.00 -4.66 -1.43
CA LEU A 166 -2.78 -3.99 -1.83
C LEU A 166 -1.84 -3.93 -0.64
N SER A 167 -0.61 -4.42 -0.79
CA SER A 167 0.41 -4.42 0.26
C SER A 167 1.81 -4.17 -0.30
N GLY A 168 2.74 -3.73 0.56
CA GLY A 168 4.16 -3.56 0.26
C GLY A 168 5.05 -4.34 1.21
N HIS A 169 6.04 -3.65 1.84
CA HIS A 169 6.88 -4.11 2.93
C HIS A 169 7.85 -5.26 2.59
N ILE A 170 7.36 -6.34 2.01
CA ILE A 170 8.20 -7.50 1.67
C ILE A 170 8.62 -7.39 0.21
N HIS A 171 9.77 -6.75 0.00
CA HIS A 171 10.29 -6.42 -1.33
C HIS A 171 10.55 -7.66 -2.18
N GLU A 172 10.90 -8.77 -1.55
CA GLU A 172 11.29 -10.00 -2.21
C GLU A 172 10.11 -10.83 -2.72
N ASP A 173 8.91 -10.67 -2.10
CA ASP A 173 7.69 -11.42 -2.50
C ASP A 173 6.67 -10.51 -3.20
N TYR A 174 7.18 -9.57 -4.03
CA TYR A 174 6.32 -8.79 -4.91
C TYR A 174 5.62 -9.71 -5.92
N GLY A 175 4.40 -9.36 -6.30
CA GLY A 175 3.66 -10.22 -7.23
C GLY A 175 2.16 -10.03 -7.14
N ILE A 176 1.46 -10.74 -8.03
CA ILE A 176 0.00 -10.81 -8.06
C ILE A 176 -0.42 -12.24 -7.74
N LYS A 177 -1.32 -12.39 -6.78
CA LYS A 177 -1.91 -13.69 -6.41
C LYS A 177 -3.44 -13.58 -6.43
N HIS A 178 -4.11 -14.64 -6.90
CA HIS A 178 -5.57 -14.73 -6.89
C HIS A 178 -5.99 -15.92 -6.01
N ILE A 179 -6.62 -15.63 -4.88
CA ILE A 179 -6.99 -16.65 -3.89
C ILE A 179 -8.41 -16.40 -3.42
N ASN A 180 -9.28 -17.40 -3.55
CA ASN A 180 -10.67 -17.39 -3.06
C ASN A 180 -11.49 -16.16 -3.50
N GLY A 181 -11.27 -15.65 -4.71
CA GLY A 181 -11.99 -14.49 -5.25
C GLY A 181 -11.38 -13.14 -4.89
N THR A 182 -10.32 -13.10 -4.09
CA THR A 182 -9.54 -11.90 -3.78
C THR A 182 -8.29 -11.83 -4.66
N THR A 183 -8.02 -10.67 -5.22
CA THR A 183 -6.75 -10.35 -5.88
C THR A 183 -5.82 -9.68 -4.88
N PHE A 184 -4.59 -10.19 -4.75
CA PHE A 184 -3.55 -9.64 -3.89
C PHE A 184 -2.44 -9.07 -4.78
N VAL A 185 -1.99 -7.85 -4.49
CA VAL A 185 -0.94 -7.18 -5.26
C VAL A 185 0.09 -6.59 -4.30
N ASN A 186 1.33 -7.01 -4.47
CA ASN A 186 2.49 -6.31 -3.96
C ASN A 186 3.24 -5.74 -5.17
N PRO A 187 3.28 -4.40 -5.37
CA PRO A 187 3.86 -3.80 -6.56
C PRO A 187 5.38 -3.93 -6.62
N GLY A 188 6.02 -4.28 -5.51
CA GLY A 188 7.46 -4.19 -5.33
C GLY A 188 7.94 -2.78 -4.98
N PRO A 189 9.23 -2.61 -4.67
CA PRO A 189 9.76 -1.37 -4.16
C PRO A 189 9.90 -0.29 -5.26
N ALA A 190 9.21 0.83 -5.06
CA ALA A 190 9.28 1.97 -5.97
C ALA A 190 10.66 2.61 -6.03
N LYS A 191 11.49 2.45 -4.98
CA LYS A 191 12.90 2.87 -5.04
C LYS A 191 13.70 2.20 -6.17
N ASP A 192 13.26 1.01 -6.59
CA ASP A 192 13.86 0.23 -7.69
C ASP A 192 13.08 0.39 -9.00
N GLY A 193 12.16 1.36 -9.06
CA GLY A 193 11.36 1.67 -10.24
C GLY A 193 10.14 0.77 -10.44
N MET A 194 9.73 -0.01 -9.44
CA MET A 194 8.61 -0.94 -9.55
C MET A 194 7.27 -0.28 -9.23
N TYR A 195 6.22 -0.69 -9.94
CA TYR A 195 4.85 -0.25 -9.70
C TYR A 195 3.82 -1.26 -10.24
N ALA A 196 2.58 -1.11 -9.84
CA ALA A 196 1.47 -1.85 -10.43
C ALA A 196 0.42 -0.90 -11.03
N VAL A 197 -0.24 -1.35 -12.08
CA VAL A 197 -1.47 -0.76 -12.60
C VAL A 197 -2.60 -1.75 -12.31
N VAL A 198 -3.65 -1.26 -11.65
CA VAL A 198 -4.81 -2.06 -11.29
C VAL A 198 -6.07 -1.42 -11.84
N GLU A 199 -6.85 -2.18 -12.59
CA GLU A 199 -8.14 -1.77 -13.13
C GLU A 199 -9.24 -2.57 -12.42
N ILE A 200 -10.32 -1.88 -12.00
CA ILE A 200 -11.46 -2.49 -11.32
C ILE A 200 -12.74 -2.07 -12.03
N ASP A 201 -13.54 -3.04 -12.43
CA ASP A 201 -14.85 -2.79 -13.05
C ASP A 201 -15.87 -3.83 -12.55
N GLU A 202 -16.98 -3.37 -11.96
CA GLU A 202 -18.04 -4.21 -11.41
C GLU A 202 -17.55 -5.34 -10.46
N GLY A 203 -16.40 -5.10 -9.79
CA GLY A 203 -15.76 -6.07 -8.88
C GLY A 203 -14.79 -7.04 -9.55
N ALA A 204 -14.66 -7.03 -10.87
CA ALA A 204 -13.56 -7.72 -11.55
C ALA A 204 -12.28 -6.89 -11.44
N VAL A 205 -11.16 -7.54 -11.14
CA VAL A 205 -9.87 -6.89 -10.91
C VAL A 205 -8.84 -7.41 -11.91
N TRP A 206 -8.21 -6.50 -12.63
CA TRP A 206 -7.06 -6.77 -13.50
C TRP A 206 -5.86 -6.00 -12.97
N ALA A 207 -4.77 -6.71 -12.71
CA ALA A 207 -3.54 -6.11 -12.21
C ALA A 207 -2.35 -6.50 -13.07
N ARG A 208 -1.40 -5.58 -13.25
CA ARG A 208 -0.15 -5.77 -13.98
C ARG A 208 0.98 -5.11 -13.23
N LEU A 209 2.15 -5.75 -13.22
CA LEU A 209 3.38 -5.22 -12.63
C LEU A 209 4.29 -4.66 -13.72
N PHE A 210 4.96 -3.57 -13.39
CA PHE A 210 5.88 -2.90 -14.29
C PHE A 210 7.15 -2.47 -13.56
N THR A 211 8.18 -2.18 -14.35
CA THR A 211 9.38 -1.49 -13.88
C THR A 211 9.70 -0.39 -14.87
N VAL A 212 9.95 0.84 -14.38
CA VAL A 212 10.37 1.95 -15.26
C VAL A 212 11.71 1.60 -15.90
N SER A 213 11.79 1.81 -17.21
CA SER A 213 13.05 1.66 -17.93
C SER A 213 14.00 2.78 -17.50
N SER A 214 15.20 2.41 -17.06
CA SER A 214 16.29 3.33 -16.71
C SER A 214 16.80 4.10 -17.93
#